data_a4a7705b53f46e22af0eb9f563fc266d
#
_entry.id   a4a7705b53f46e22af0eb9f563fc266d
#
_cell.length_a   1.000
_cell.length_b   1.000
_cell.length_c   1.000
_cell.angle_alpha   90.00
_cell.angle_beta   90.00
_cell.angle_gamma   90.00
#
_symmetry.space_group_name_H-M   'P 1'
#
loop_
_entity.id
_entity.type
_entity.pdbx_description
1 polymer ?
#
loop_
_entity_poly.entity_id
_entity_poly.type
_entity_poly.pdbx_seq_one_letter_code
_entity_poly.pdbx_strand_id
1 'polypeptide(L)'
;MRKITARGLTDVGQKRDHNEDFFACDDELGFYVVCDGMGGHASGEVASQLAVKEVVQLVRDRCHAAGSGQVSEALVRDAVSYANERVFVEGMKDAKTEGMGTTLVALFPRDEELVVAHVGDSRVYRLNPVGKLDLLTRDHSLLNEKIDAGELSTEEEISTFAHKNVISRALGIRDEVKVDTRRVPRRPGDIFLLCTDGLTDLVDDADIEAVLDGNRDDLQEALDCLVRMSNARGGKDNITVLAVRVDDKPSDDELAKTVQDLPGEGPYGLGSDDSDSETSPVLPLLDQTVQNERPPRTSKGVIAPVKVESGSVSFAPNEAPAWASKLGAPKVVVSSGLED
;
A
#
# COMPACT_ATOMS: atom_id res chain seq x y z
N MET A 1 21.37 -6.26 -9.10
CA MET A 1 20.03 -6.23 -8.47
C MET A 1 19.04 -6.87 -9.43
N ARG A 2 18.06 -7.63 -8.93
CA ARG A 2 16.94 -8.15 -9.75
C ARG A 2 16.14 -6.95 -10.26
N LYS A 3 15.70 -7.01 -11.50
CA LYS A 3 14.88 -5.95 -12.10
C LYS A 3 13.53 -5.91 -11.41
N ILE A 4 13.03 -4.72 -11.11
CA ILE A 4 11.73 -4.47 -10.50
C ILE A 4 10.94 -3.55 -11.43
N THR A 5 9.66 -3.82 -11.58
CA THR A 5 8.70 -2.92 -12.24
C THR A 5 7.67 -2.50 -11.20
N ALA A 6 7.46 -1.19 -11.05
CA ALA A 6 6.43 -0.66 -10.16
C ALA A 6 5.41 0.20 -10.91
N ARG A 7 4.18 0.20 -10.42
CA ARG A 7 3.09 1.08 -10.85
C ARG A 7 2.31 1.51 -9.64
N GLY A 8 1.90 2.79 -9.61
CA GLY A 8 1.07 3.34 -8.55
C GLY A 8 -0.10 4.11 -9.14
N LEU A 9 -1.22 4.08 -8.45
CA LEU A 9 -2.44 4.79 -8.80
C LEU A 9 -3.11 5.29 -7.54
N THR A 10 -3.60 6.53 -7.57
CA THR A 10 -4.43 7.11 -6.52
C THR A 10 -5.68 7.72 -7.10
N ASP A 11 -6.80 7.60 -6.41
CA ASP A 11 -8.11 8.12 -6.81
C ASP A 11 -8.81 8.73 -5.58
N VAL A 12 -9.50 9.84 -5.78
CA VAL A 12 -10.18 10.56 -4.69
C VAL A 12 -11.38 9.79 -4.13
N GLY A 13 -11.83 8.75 -4.84
CA GLY A 13 -13.06 8.03 -4.51
C GLY A 13 -14.32 8.77 -4.97
N GLN A 14 -15.48 8.29 -4.49
CA GLN A 14 -16.78 8.84 -4.89
C GLN A 14 -17.41 9.75 -3.83
N LYS A 15 -16.86 9.80 -2.61
CA LYS A 15 -17.45 10.48 -1.45
C LYS A 15 -16.59 11.60 -0.89
N ARG A 16 -15.30 11.60 -1.17
CA ARG A 16 -14.37 12.62 -0.71
C ARG A 16 -14.23 13.73 -1.75
N ASP A 17 -13.96 14.95 -1.29
CA ASP A 17 -13.70 16.11 -2.14
C ASP A 17 -12.20 16.31 -2.38
N HIS A 18 -11.36 15.82 -1.46
CA HIS A 18 -9.90 15.94 -1.47
C HIS A 18 -9.26 14.55 -1.34
N ASN A 19 -8.03 14.44 -1.83
CA ASN A 19 -7.24 13.25 -1.65
C ASN A 19 -6.18 13.50 -0.57
N GLU A 20 -6.31 12.84 0.56
CA GLU A 20 -5.39 12.90 1.69
C GLU A 20 -4.34 11.77 1.63
N ASP A 21 -4.50 10.81 0.70
CA ASP A 21 -3.50 9.79 0.42
C ASP A 21 -2.31 10.33 -0.35
N PHE A 22 -1.14 9.75 -0.11
CA PHE A 22 0.04 10.05 -0.90
C PHE A 22 0.95 8.82 -1.04
N PHE A 23 1.63 8.71 -2.20
CA PHE A 23 2.58 7.63 -2.42
C PHE A 23 3.83 8.11 -3.17
N ALA A 24 4.92 7.35 -3.04
CA ALA A 24 6.13 7.55 -3.82
C ALA A 24 6.70 6.22 -4.33
N CYS A 25 7.21 6.29 -5.56
CA CYS A 25 8.01 5.25 -6.19
C CYS A 25 9.40 5.83 -6.48
N ASP A 26 10.43 5.25 -5.91
CA ASP A 26 11.82 5.56 -6.25
C ASP A 26 12.44 4.34 -6.94
N ASP A 27 12.41 4.33 -8.27
CA ASP A 27 12.93 3.23 -9.09
C ASP A 27 14.47 3.13 -9.02
N GLU A 28 15.17 4.21 -8.67
CA GLU A 28 16.64 4.25 -8.57
C GLU A 28 17.11 3.56 -7.27
N LEU A 29 16.53 3.92 -6.14
CA LEU A 29 16.78 3.26 -4.86
C LEU A 29 15.93 2.00 -4.69
N GLY A 30 14.89 1.85 -5.52
CA GLY A 30 13.98 0.72 -5.53
C GLY A 30 13.07 0.72 -4.31
N PHE A 31 12.70 1.87 -3.75
CA PHE A 31 11.82 1.90 -2.60
C PHE A 31 10.44 2.50 -2.91
N TYR A 32 9.44 2.04 -2.17
CA TYR A 32 8.02 2.28 -2.45
C TYR A 32 7.29 2.55 -1.15
N VAL A 33 6.49 3.62 -1.11
CA VAL A 33 5.81 4.09 0.10
C VAL A 33 4.38 4.51 -0.24
N VAL A 34 3.42 4.14 0.61
CA VAL A 34 2.03 4.62 0.58
C VAL A 34 1.68 5.13 1.96
N CYS A 35 1.01 6.27 2.02
CA CYS A 35 0.55 6.93 3.24
C CYS A 35 -0.91 7.36 3.06
N ASP A 36 -1.74 7.12 4.07
CA ASP A 36 -3.12 7.56 4.18
C ASP A 36 -3.19 8.67 5.23
N GLY A 37 -3.53 9.86 4.80
CA GLY A 37 -3.53 11.04 5.64
C GLY A 37 -4.86 11.23 6.37
N MET A 38 -4.77 11.55 7.67
CA MET A 38 -5.94 11.80 8.52
C MET A 38 -5.79 13.13 9.27
N GLY A 39 -6.91 13.82 9.53
CA GLY A 39 -6.89 15.04 10.36
C GLY A 39 -7.98 16.06 10.04
N GLY A 40 -8.84 15.78 9.09
CA GLY A 40 -9.92 16.66 8.63
C GLY A 40 -9.42 17.89 7.85
N HIS A 41 -10.18 18.29 6.82
CA HIS A 41 -9.81 19.34 5.88
C HIS A 41 -8.47 19.01 5.15
N ALA A 42 -7.60 19.95 4.92
CA ALA A 42 -6.33 19.74 4.20
C ALA A 42 -5.17 19.22 5.07
N SER A 43 -5.40 18.85 6.34
CA SER A 43 -4.32 18.48 7.25
C SER A 43 -3.81 17.05 7.05
N GLY A 44 -4.67 16.12 6.64
CA GLY A 44 -4.26 14.76 6.28
C GLY A 44 -3.34 14.75 5.06
N GLU A 45 -3.66 15.53 4.03
CA GLU A 45 -2.80 15.70 2.84
C GLU A 45 -1.40 16.22 3.21
N VAL A 46 -1.31 17.19 4.14
CA VAL A 46 -0.02 17.70 4.62
C VAL A 46 0.75 16.60 5.36
N ALA A 47 0.07 15.82 6.19
CA ALA A 47 0.71 14.76 6.96
C ALA A 47 1.28 13.65 6.08
N SER A 48 0.49 13.12 5.12
CA SER A 48 0.91 12.06 4.22
C SER A 48 2.05 12.49 3.30
N GLN A 49 1.96 13.70 2.70
CA GLN A 49 3.03 14.25 1.86
C GLN A 49 4.32 14.47 2.63
N LEU A 50 4.23 15.03 3.85
CA LEU A 50 5.39 15.28 4.70
C LEU A 50 6.06 13.97 5.11
N ALA A 51 5.29 12.96 5.54
CA ALA A 51 5.81 11.67 5.94
C ALA A 51 6.58 11.00 4.79
N VAL A 52 5.99 10.91 3.61
CA VAL A 52 6.64 10.34 2.42
C VAL A 52 7.94 11.09 2.12
N LYS A 53 7.90 12.42 2.08
CA LYS A 53 9.07 13.24 1.78
C LYS A 53 10.22 12.98 2.76
N GLU A 54 9.95 13.00 4.05
CA GLU A 54 11.00 12.87 5.07
C GLU A 54 11.60 11.46 5.08
N VAL A 55 10.81 10.41 4.89
CA VAL A 55 11.30 9.03 4.74
C VAL A 55 12.21 8.91 3.52
N VAL A 56 11.72 9.38 2.35
CA VAL A 56 12.47 9.33 1.07
C VAL A 56 13.80 10.04 1.22
N GLN A 57 13.78 11.27 1.73
CA GLN A 57 14.98 12.10 1.84
C GLN A 57 16.01 11.46 2.77
N LEU A 58 15.59 11.00 3.96
CA LEU A 58 16.53 10.41 4.91
C LEU A 58 17.16 9.12 4.38
N VAL A 59 16.37 8.24 3.77
CA VAL A 59 16.89 6.99 3.18
C VAL A 59 17.90 7.32 2.07
N ARG A 60 17.56 8.26 1.18
CA ARG A 60 18.44 8.67 0.08
C ARG A 60 19.75 9.24 0.60
N ASP A 61 19.70 10.17 1.55
CA ASP A 61 20.90 10.79 2.13
C ASP A 61 21.81 9.77 2.81
N ARG A 62 21.23 8.82 3.53
CA ARG A 62 21.99 7.76 4.20
C ARG A 62 22.59 6.75 3.24
N CYS A 63 21.88 6.38 2.20
CA CYS A 63 22.40 5.49 1.15
C CYS A 63 23.56 6.16 0.39
N HIS A 64 23.43 7.43 0.04
CA HIS A 64 24.50 8.19 -0.60
C HIS A 64 25.75 8.33 0.31
N ALA A 65 25.55 8.65 1.58
CA ALA A 65 26.65 8.80 2.55
C ALA A 65 27.38 7.48 2.82
N ALA A 66 26.68 6.35 2.77
CA ALA A 66 27.26 5.03 2.98
C ALA A 66 27.99 4.47 1.76
N GLY A 67 27.84 5.09 0.58
CA GLY A 67 28.37 4.56 -0.69
C GLY A 67 27.82 3.18 -1.07
N SER A 68 26.78 2.73 -0.38
CA SER A 68 26.11 1.46 -0.60
C SER A 68 24.61 1.72 -0.76
N GLY A 69 24.02 1.21 -1.84
CA GLY A 69 22.57 1.25 -2.03
C GLY A 69 21.78 0.31 -1.10
N GLN A 70 22.41 -0.19 -0.02
CA GLN A 70 21.77 -1.14 0.87
C GLN A 70 21.03 -0.45 2.02
N VAL A 71 19.74 -0.66 2.08
CA VAL A 71 18.86 -0.19 3.15
C VAL A 71 18.80 -1.23 4.26
N SER A 72 19.23 -0.88 5.48
CA SER A 72 19.10 -1.75 6.64
C SER A 72 17.73 -1.57 7.29
N GLU A 73 17.25 -2.60 7.98
CA GLU A 73 16.00 -2.53 8.75
C GLU A 73 16.05 -1.44 9.84
N ALA A 74 17.23 -1.21 10.43
CA ALA A 74 17.42 -0.12 11.38
C ALA A 74 17.26 1.25 10.71
N LEU A 75 17.86 1.44 9.52
CA LEU A 75 17.69 2.68 8.75
C LEU A 75 16.23 2.95 8.42
N VAL A 76 15.46 1.90 8.06
CA VAL A 76 14.03 2.03 7.78
C VAL A 76 13.28 2.51 9.03
N ARG A 77 13.52 1.87 10.19
CA ARG A 77 12.91 2.31 11.46
C ARG A 77 13.28 3.75 11.80
N ASP A 78 14.55 4.10 11.67
CA ASP A 78 15.02 5.47 11.93
C ASP A 78 14.35 6.48 11.00
N ALA A 79 14.20 6.15 9.71
CA ALA A 79 13.58 7.03 8.73
C ALA A 79 12.08 7.26 9.03
N VAL A 80 11.35 6.20 9.37
CA VAL A 80 9.93 6.30 9.72
C VAL A 80 9.74 7.03 11.06
N SER A 81 10.60 6.76 12.06
CA SER A 81 10.56 7.48 13.34
C SER A 81 10.89 8.98 13.17
N TYR A 82 11.85 9.30 12.32
CA TYR A 82 12.16 10.70 11.99
C TYR A 82 10.98 11.38 11.26
N ALA A 83 10.35 10.70 10.31
CA ALA A 83 9.16 11.23 9.65
C ALA A 83 8.02 11.47 10.65
N ASN A 84 7.82 10.56 11.62
CA ASN A 84 6.86 10.75 12.71
C ASN A 84 7.12 12.05 13.47
N GLU A 85 8.35 12.27 13.93
CA GLU A 85 8.73 13.49 14.64
C GLU A 85 8.44 14.74 13.81
N ARG A 86 8.76 14.70 12.50
CA ARG A 86 8.54 15.83 11.60
C ARG A 86 7.05 16.14 11.44
N VAL A 87 6.19 15.12 11.25
CA VAL A 87 4.73 15.30 11.15
C VAL A 87 4.17 15.81 12.47
N PHE A 88 4.58 15.24 13.62
CA PHE A 88 4.15 15.67 14.94
C PHE A 88 4.50 17.14 15.23
N VAL A 89 5.75 17.54 14.96
CA VAL A 89 6.19 18.93 15.17
C VAL A 89 5.47 19.89 14.22
N GLU A 90 5.21 19.49 12.96
CA GLU A 90 4.46 20.31 12.02
C GLU A 90 3.01 20.51 12.48
N GLY A 91 2.36 19.43 12.96
CA GLY A 91 1.01 19.48 13.51
C GLY A 91 0.84 20.43 14.69
N MET A 92 1.91 20.64 15.49
CA MET A 92 1.88 21.55 16.62
C MET A 92 2.03 23.04 16.27
N LYS A 93 2.36 23.38 15.00
CA LYS A 93 2.65 24.77 14.60
C LYS A 93 1.42 25.61 14.34
N ASP A 94 0.35 25.01 13.88
CA ASP A 94 -0.89 25.71 13.49
C ASP A 94 -2.11 24.92 13.96
N ALA A 95 -3.10 25.61 14.51
CA ALA A 95 -4.37 25.00 14.92
C ALA A 95 -5.12 24.29 13.75
N LYS A 96 -4.79 24.62 12.49
CA LYS A 96 -5.34 23.94 11.33
C LYS A 96 -4.73 22.56 11.08
N THR A 97 -3.52 22.34 11.55
CA THR A 97 -2.78 21.08 11.41
C THR A 97 -2.72 20.30 12.73
N GLU A 98 -3.32 20.84 13.79
CA GLU A 98 -3.34 20.19 15.11
C GLU A 98 -4.05 18.82 15.00
N GLY A 99 -3.33 17.78 15.48
CA GLY A 99 -3.84 16.41 15.44
C GLY A 99 -3.79 15.74 14.08
N MET A 100 -3.13 16.34 13.08
CA MET A 100 -2.87 15.64 11.81
C MET A 100 -2.01 14.41 12.01
N GLY A 101 -2.26 13.39 11.22
CA GLY A 101 -1.51 12.16 11.23
C GLY A 101 -1.59 11.45 9.88
N THR A 102 -0.87 10.36 9.78
CA THR A 102 -0.93 9.52 8.58
C THR A 102 -0.53 8.10 8.90
N THR A 103 -1.05 7.14 8.14
CA THR A 103 -0.49 5.80 8.08
C THR A 103 0.81 5.81 7.29
N LEU A 104 1.52 4.70 7.31
CA LEU A 104 2.63 4.47 6.40
C LEU A 104 2.79 2.98 6.17
N VAL A 105 2.85 2.56 4.92
CA VAL A 105 3.38 1.26 4.51
C VAL A 105 4.48 1.45 3.48
N ALA A 106 5.56 0.68 3.59
CA ALA A 106 6.70 0.83 2.71
C ALA A 106 7.41 -0.49 2.43
N LEU A 107 8.01 -0.58 1.22
CA LEU A 107 8.91 -1.62 0.78
C LEU A 107 10.28 -1.04 0.50
N PHE A 108 11.31 -1.65 1.07
CA PHE A 108 12.70 -1.28 0.89
C PHE A 108 13.50 -2.49 0.39
N PRO A 109 14.15 -2.40 -0.75
CA PRO A 109 14.92 -3.53 -1.28
C PRO A 109 16.23 -3.72 -0.51
N ARG A 110 16.57 -4.98 -0.31
CA ARG A 110 17.84 -5.40 0.25
C ARG A 110 18.26 -6.72 -0.39
N ASP A 111 19.28 -6.73 -1.23
CA ASP A 111 19.78 -7.92 -1.90
C ASP A 111 18.66 -8.86 -2.39
N GLU A 112 18.52 -10.03 -1.75
CA GLU A 112 17.50 -11.05 -2.04
C GLU A 112 16.25 -10.94 -1.16
N GLU A 113 16.14 -9.87 -0.36
CA GLU A 113 15.02 -9.60 0.54
C GLU A 113 14.40 -8.23 0.28
N LEU A 114 13.19 -8.03 0.79
CA LEU A 114 12.57 -6.73 1.00
C LEU A 114 12.35 -6.54 2.50
N VAL A 115 12.53 -5.32 2.97
CA VAL A 115 12.06 -4.90 4.28
C VAL A 115 10.69 -4.25 4.09
N VAL A 116 9.67 -4.83 4.69
CA VAL A 116 8.35 -4.24 4.84
C VAL A 116 8.35 -3.44 6.12
N ALA A 117 7.90 -2.18 6.08
CA ALA A 117 7.67 -1.38 7.28
C ALA A 117 6.23 -0.86 7.28
N HIS A 118 5.58 -0.80 8.44
CA HIS A 118 4.25 -0.22 8.53
C HIS A 118 3.93 0.42 9.88
N VAL A 119 3.06 1.42 9.81
CA VAL A 119 2.36 2.06 10.92
C VAL A 119 0.95 2.41 10.43
N GLY A 120 -0.08 1.94 11.10
CA GLY A 120 -1.48 2.15 10.73
C GLY A 120 -2.14 0.88 10.21
N ASP A 121 -3.17 1.04 9.41
CA ASP A 121 -4.03 0.00 8.84
C ASP A 121 -3.96 -0.08 7.31
N SER A 122 -3.15 0.76 6.67
CA SER A 122 -2.73 0.52 5.28
C SER A 122 -1.95 -0.80 5.20
N ARG A 123 -2.11 -1.54 4.11
CA ARG A 123 -1.66 -2.93 4.02
C ARG A 123 -0.61 -3.17 2.95
N VAL A 124 0.20 -4.20 3.17
CA VAL A 124 1.09 -4.77 2.17
C VAL A 124 0.74 -6.24 1.98
N TYR A 125 0.45 -6.59 0.74
CA TYR A 125 0.23 -7.97 0.31
C TYR A 125 1.38 -8.46 -0.56
N ARG A 126 1.53 -9.77 -0.66
CA ARG A 126 2.41 -10.45 -1.59
C ARG A 126 1.60 -11.50 -2.35
N LEU A 127 1.52 -11.36 -3.66
CA LEU A 127 1.10 -12.45 -4.53
C LEU A 127 2.34 -13.23 -4.96
N ASN A 128 2.41 -14.49 -4.57
CA ASN A 128 3.53 -15.35 -4.94
C ASN A 128 3.42 -15.89 -6.38
N PRO A 129 4.47 -16.50 -6.96
CA PRO A 129 4.44 -17.00 -8.33
C PRO A 129 3.41 -18.11 -8.60
N VAL A 130 2.91 -18.78 -7.56
CA VAL A 130 1.89 -19.84 -7.70
C VAL A 130 0.45 -19.33 -7.51
N GLY A 131 0.27 -18.01 -7.41
CA GLY A 131 -1.05 -17.37 -7.40
C GLY A 131 -1.67 -17.18 -6.02
N LYS A 132 -0.94 -17.42 -4.91
CA LYS A 132 -1.46 -17.21 -3.58
C LYS A 132 -1.12 -15.82 -3.05
N LEU A 133 -2.12 -15.12 -2.51
CA LEU A 133 -1.98 -13.84 -1.83
C LEU A 133 -1.70 -14.05 -0.33
N ASP A 134 -0.69 -13.38 0.19
CA ASP A 134 -0.35 -13.37 1.61
C ASP A 134 -0.38 -11.92 2.12
N LEU A 135 -1.11 -11.65 3.21
CA LEU A 135 -1.04 -10.36 3.91
C LEU A 135 0.25 -10.30 4.74
N LEU A 136 1.06 -9.28 4.52
CA LEU A 136 2.38 -9.13 5.17
C LEU A 136 2.36 -8.21 6.38
N THR A 137 1.38 -7.34 6.50
CA THR A 137 1.17 -6.40 7.60
C THR A 137 0.06 -6.89 8.53
N ARG A 138 0.02 -6.34 9.73
CA ARG A 138 -1.08 -6.50 10.67
C ARG A 138 -1.57 -5.12 11.08
N ASP A 139 -2.82 -4.82 10.77
CA ASP A 139 -3.39 -3.50 11.01
C ASP A 139 -3.26 -3.08 12.47
N HIS A 140 -2.79 -1.87 12.70
CA HIS A 140 -2.78 -1.22 14.01
C HIS A 140 -4.17 -0.60 14.25
N SER A 141 -5.13 -1.46 14.57
CA SER A 141 -6.51 -1.11 14.83
C SER A 141 -6.93 -1.51 16.23
N LEU A 142 -7.94 -0.82 16.77
CA LEU A 142 -8.53 -1.17 18.06
C LEU A 142 -9.07 -2.60 18.05
N LEU A 143 -9.59 -3.07 16.91
CA LEU A 143 -10.03 -4.44 16.74
C LEU A 143 -8.90 -5.43 17.02
N ASN A 144 -7.75 -5.26 16.35
CA ASN A 144 -6.62 -6.16 16.52
C ASN A 144 -6.01 -6.10 17.93
N GLU A 145 -6.00 -4.92 18.56
CA GLU A 145 -5.58 -4.80 19.97
C GLU A 145 -6.50 -5.60 20.92
N LYS A 146 -7.82 -5.57 20.68
CA LYS A 146 -8.79 -6.34 21.47
C LYS A 146 -8.66 -7.85 21.26
N ILE A 147 -8.39 -8.28 20.04
CA ILE A 147 -8.12 -9.69 19.72
C ILE A 147 -6.82 -10.13 20.42
N ASP A 148 -5.75 -9.35 20.33
CA ASP A 148 -4.46 -9.68 20.96
C ASP A 148 -4.53 -9.70 22.49
N ALA A 149 -5.39 -8.87 23.09
CA ALA A 149 -5.67 -8.88 24.52
C ALA A 149 -6.58 -10.05 24.95
N GLY A 150 -7.13 -10.83 24.02
CA GLY A 150 -8.08 -11.91 24.29
C GLY A 150 -9.47 -11.41 24.71
N GLU A 151 -9.77 -10.13 24.47
CA GLU A 151 -11.08 -9.54 24.78
C GLU A 151 -12.14 -9.84 23.70
N LEU A 152 -11.70 -10.15 22.47
CA LEU A 152 -12.51 -10.63 21.36
C LEU A 152 -11.87 -11.94 20.88
N SER A 153 -12.64 -13.02 20.88
CA SER A 153 -12.10 -14.36 20.58
C SER A 153 -12.96 -15.16 19.60
N THR A 154 -14.23 -14.80 19.44
CA THR A 154 -15.13 -15.48 18.53
C THR A 154 -15.33 -14.67 17.24
N GLU A 155 -15.61 -15.39 16.15
CA GLU A 155 -15.89 -14.75 14.85
C GLU A 155 -17.11 -13.81 14.93
N GLU A 156 -18.11 -14.15 15.75
CA GLU A 156 -19.28 -13.32 15.97
C GLU A 156 -18.92 -11.99 16.68
N GLU A 157 -18.12 -12.04 17.76
CA GLU A 157 -17.64 -10.84 18.46
C GLU A 157 -16.81 -9.94 17.53
N ILE A 158 -15.92 -10.54 16.76
CA ILE A 158 -15.07 -9.84 15.77
C ILE A 158 -15.94 -9.22 14.67
N SER A 159 -16.89 -10.00 14.13
CA SER A 159 -17.75 -9.53 13.03
C SER A 159 -18.69 -8.41 13.45
N THR A 160 -19.14 -8.36 14.67
CA THR A 160 -20.08 -7.36 15.22
C THR A 160 -19.40 -6.18 15.91
N PHE A 161 -18.08 -6.19 16.07
CA PHE A 161 -17.35 -5.10 16.75
C PHE A 161 -17.54 -3.76 16.04
N ALA A 162 -18.07 -2.76 16.74
CA ALA A 162 -18.50 -1.49 16.16
C ALA A 162 -17.34 -0.57 15.72
N HIS A 163 -16.14 -0.76 16.29
CA HIS A 163 -14.98 0.14 16.09
C HIS A 163 -13.83 -0.53 15.31
N LYS A 164 -14.16 -1.27 14.25
CA LYS A 164 -13.17 -1.99 13.43
C LYS A 164 -12.14 -1.07 12.79
N ASN A 165 -12.62 0.09 12.31
CA ASN A 165 -11.83 1.07 11.54
C ASN A 165 -11.20 2.15 12.45
N VAL A 166 -11.11 1.91 13.77
CA VAL A 166 -10.42 2.84 14.67
C VAL A 166 -8.94 2.49 14.67
N ILE A 167 -8.14 3.37 14.06
CA ILE A 167 -6.67 3.24 14.02
C ILE A 167 -6.13 3.50 15.44
N SER A 168 -5.29 2.61 15.92
CA SER A 168 -4.65 2.71 17.25
C SER A 168 -3.25 3.29 17.19
N ARG A 169 -2.63 3.34 16.00
CA ARG A 169 -1.27 3.82 15.80
C ARG A 169 -1.13 4.50 14.44
N ALA A 170 -0.66 5.76 14.44
CA ALA A 170 -0.39 6.55 13.24
C ALA A 170 0.80 7.46 13.46
N LEU A 171 1.45 7.90 12.39
CA LEU A 171 2.50 8.92 12.42
C LEU A 171 1.89 10.29 12.76
N GLY A 172 2.62 11.11 13.50
CA GLY A 172 2.26 12.49 13.80
C GLY A 172 1.30 12.67 14.98
N ILE A 173 0.70 11.59 15.51
CA ILE A 173 -0.26 11.66 16.63
C ILE A 173 0.45 11.75 17.99
N ARG A 174 1.65 11.18 18.08
CA ARG A 174 2.51 11.21 19.26
C ARG A 174 3.94 11.52 18.86
N ASP A 175 4.74 12.02 19.79
CA ASP A 175 6.17 12.31 19.59
C ASP A 175 6.97 11.06 19.22
N GLU A 176 6.60 9.89 19.75
CA GLU A 176 7.21 8.62 19.44
C GLU A 176 6.18 7.64 18.81
N VAL A 177 6.67 6.80 17.89
CA VAL A 177 5.87 5.74 17.25
C VAL A 177 6.65 4.44 17.20
N LYS A 178 5.98 3.33 17.49
CA LYS A 178 6.54 1.99 17.25
C LYS A 178 6.33 1.61 15.81
N VAL A 179 7.42 1.45 15.06
CA VAL A 179 7.41 1.00 13.66
C VAL A 179 7.54 -0.52 13.63
N ASP A 180 6.59 -1.20 13.02
CA ASP A 180 6.67 -2.62 12.82
C ASP A 180 7.39 -2.89 11.49
N THR A 181 8.37 -3.81 11.53
CA THR A 181 9.19 -4.16 10.36
C THR A 181 9.25 -5.67 10.20
N ARG A 182 9.27 -6.12 8.94
CA ARG A 182 9.38 -7.54 8.59
C ARG A 182 10.28 -7.69 7.36
N ARG A 183 11.17 -8.70 7.40
CA ARG A 183 11.91 -9.12 6.20
C ARG A 183 11.13 -10.19 5.47
N VAL A 184 11.05 -10.05 4.16
CA VAL A 184 10.43 -11.04 3.28
C VAL A 184 11.37 -11.37 2.12
N PRO A 185 11.47 -12.64 1.72
CA PRO A 185 12.23 -13.02 0.54
C PRO A 185 11.68 -12.31 -0.70
N ARG A 186 12.55 -11.88 -1.59
CA ARG A 186 12.23 -11.32 -2.89
C ARG A 186 12.45 -12.38 -3.96
N ARG A 187 11.40 -13.06 -4.38
CA ARG A 187 11.47 -14.13 -5.37
C ARG A 187 11.05 -13.65 -6.75
N PRO A 188 11.65 -14.18 -7.82
CA PRO A 188 11.20 -13.93 -9.18
C PRO A 188 9.69 -14.21 -9.33
N GLY A 189 8.98 -13.30 -9.98
CA GLY A 189 7.53 -13.42 -10.19
C GLY A 189 6.65 -13.02 -9.01
N ASP A 190 7.24 -12.65 -7.84
CA ASP A 190 6.47 -12.04 -6.76
C ASP A 190 5.89 -10.68 -7.20
N ILE A 191 4.64 -10.42 -6.79
CA ILE A 191 4.01 -9.10 -6.89
C ILE A 191 3.65 -8.65 -5.48
N PHE A 192 4.11 -7.48 -5.08
CA PHE A 192 3.75 -6.84 -3.82
C PHE A 192 2.74 -5.74 -4.12
N LEU A 193 1.65 -5.69 -3.35
CA LEU A 193 0.66 -4.61 -3.40
C LEU A 193 0.69 -3.85 -2.07
N LEU A 194 0.92 -2.54 -2.14
CA LEU A 194 0.71 -1.61 -1.03
C LEU A 194 -0.61 -0.88 -1.30
N CYS A 195 -1.46 -0.73 -0.29
CA CYS A 195 -2.73 -0.03 -0.46
C CYS A 195 -3.20 0.62 0.82
N THR A 196 -4.03 1.65 0.67
CA THR A 196 -4.80 2.26 1.74
C THR A 196 -6.10 1.49 2.00
N ASP A 197 -6.79 1.81 3.11
CA ASP A 197 -8.04 1.16 3.51
C ASP A 197 -9.20 1.43 2.54
N GLY A 198 -9.13 2.52 1.76
CA GLY A 198 -10.10 2.79 0.70
C GLY A 198 -10.19 1.68 -0.36
N LEU A 199 -9.17 0.84 -0.50
CA LEU A 199 -9.27 -0.41 -1.26
C LEU A 199 -9.89 -1.51 -0.39
N THR A 200 -9.27 -1.83 0.74
CA THR A 200 -9.54 -3.06 1.51
C THR A 200 -10.83 -3.03 2.33
N ASP A 201 -11.42 -1.86 2.53
CA ASP A 201 -12.76 -1.73 3.09
C ASP A 201 -13.87 -2.16 2.13
N LEU A 202 -13.57 -2.22 0.83
CA LEU A 202 -14.56 -2.48 -0.22
C LEU A 202 -14.22 -3.65 -1.13
N VAL A 203 -12.95 -4.04 -1.22
CA VAL A 203 -12.47 -5.15 -2.06
C VAL A 203 -11.81 -6.18 -1.15
N ASP A 204 -12.33 -7.40 -1.16
CA ASP A 204 -11.81 -8.48 -0.33
C ASP A 204 -10.52 -9.10 -0.89
N ASP A 205 -9.82 -9.86 -0.04
CA ASP A 205 -8.53 -10.45 -0.39
C ASP A 205 -8.63 -11.43 -1.58
N ALA A 206 -9.76 -12.12 -1.75
CA ALA A 206 -9.96 -13.05 -2.86
C ALA A 206 -10.10 -12.31 -4.20
N ASP A 207 -10.78 -11.17 -4.22
CA ASP A 207 -10.87 -10.31 -5.39
C ASP A 207 -9.51 -9.68 -5.72
N ILE A 208 -8.75 -9.21 -4.71
CA ILE A 208 -7.39 -8.68 -4.89
C ILE A 208 -6.49 -9.75 -5.50
N GLU A 209 -6.53 -10.99 -4.98
CA GLU A 209 -5.78 -12.12 -5.51
C GLU A 209 -6.11 -12.39 -6.98
N ALA A 210 -7.40 -12.51 -7.29
CA ALA A 210 -7.85 -12.80 -8.64
C ALA A 210 -7.45 -11.73 -9.65
N VAL A 211 -7.55 -10.44 -9.27
CA VAL A 211 -7.17 -9.32 -10.15
C VAL A 211 -5.67 -9.29 -10.39
N LEU A 212 -4.86 -9.43 -9.34
CA LEU A 212 -3.40 -9.42 -9.48
C LEU A 212 -2.89 -10.64 -10.25
N ASP A 213 -3.46 -11.83 -10.00
CA ASP A 213 -3.07 -13.07 -10.69
C ASP A 213 -3.45 -13.04 -12.17
N GLY A 214 -4.65 -12.53 -12.47
CA GLY A 214 -5.14 -12.41 -13.86
C GLY A 214 -4.37 -11.34 -14.67
N ASN A 215 -3.70 -10.38 -14.04
CA ASN A 215 -3.03 -9.26 -14.71
C ASN A 215 -1.52 -9.17 -14.37
N ARG A 216 -0.86 -10.31 -14.14
CA ARG A 216 0.57 -10.35 -13.77
C ARG A 216 1.49 -9.59 -14.72
N ASP A 217 1.18 -9.60 -16.00
CA ASP A 217 1.98 -8.98 -17.04
C ASP A 217 1.69 -7.49 -17.21
N ASP A 218 0.51 -7.03 -16.79
CA ASP A 218 0.06 -5.63 -16.87
C ASP A 218 -0.38 -5.10 -15.50
N LEU A 219 0.59 -4.60 -14.72
CA LEU A 219 0.33 -4.04 -13.40
C LEU A 219 -0.61 -2.82 -13.45
N GLN A 220 -0.56 -2.04 -14.55
CA GLN A 220 -1.42 -0.87 -14.66
C GLN A 220 -2.88 -1.28 -14.76
N GLU A 221 -3.21 -2.28 -15.61
CA GLU A 221 -4.58 -2.80 -15.72
C GLU A 221 -5.05 -3.44 -14.41
N ALA A 222 -4.14 -4.13 -13.67
CA ALA A 222 -4.46 -4.66 -12.35
C ALA A 222 -4.90 -3.53 -11.40
N LEU A 223 -4.11 -2.45 -11.30
CA LEU A 223 -4.43 -1.33 -10.42
C LEU A 223 -5.69 -0.59 -10.85
N ASP A 224 -5.86 -0.34 -12.16
CA ASP A 224 -7.07 0.27 -12.71
C ASP A 224 -8.32 -0.57 -12.41
N CYS A 225 -8.21 -1.90 -12.47
CA CYS A 225 -9.29 -2.81 -12.10
C CYS A 225 -9.64 -2.70 -10.61
N LEU A 226 -8.65 -2.75 -9.71
CA LEU A 226 -8.87 -2.64 -8.26
C LEU A 226 -9.54 -1.32 -7.89
N VAL A 227 -9.05 -0.19 -8.42
CA VAL A 227 -9.64 1.13 -8.17
C VAL A 227 -11.06 1.22 -8.73
N ARG A 228 -11.32 0.69 -9.94
CA ARG A 228 -12.68 0.63 -10.49
C ARG A 228 -13.61 -0.21 -9.63
N MET A 229 -13.14 -1.33 -9.10
CA MET A 229 -13.94 -2.19 -8.21
C MET A 229 -14.30 -1.48 -6.92
N SER A 230 -13.34 -0.85 -6.25
CA SER A 230 -13.60 -0.07 -5.04
C SER A 230 -14.59 1.08 -5.31
N ASN A 231 -14.40 1.83 -6.39
CA ASN A 231 -15.33 2.90 -6.77
C ASN A 231 -16.73 2.38 -7.08
N ALA A 232 -16.85 1.25 -7.78
CA ALA A 232 -18.15 0.62 -8.07
C ALA A 232 -18.87 0.14 -6.81
N ARG A 233 -18.13 -0.22 -5.75
CA ARG A 233 -18.64 -0.63 -4.44
C ARG A 233 -18.90 0.55 -3.50
N GLY A 234 -18.76 1.77 -4.00
CA GLY A 234 -19.16 3.00 -3.32
C GLY A 234 -18.08 4.05 -3.15
N GLY A 235 -16.80 3.71 -3.31
CA GLY A 235 -15.66 4.62 -3.24
C GLY A 235 -15.74 5.57 -2.05
N LYS A 236 -15.85 5.01 -0.84
CA LYS A 236 -16.16 5.76 0.38
C LYS A 236 -15.01 6.66 0.84
N ASP A 237 -13.79 6.27 0.50
CA ASP A 237 -12.56 6.96 0.83
C ASP A 237 -11.66 7.19 -0.37
N ASN A 238 -10.53 7.86 -0.17
CA ASN A 238 -9.41 7.92 -1.08
C ASN A 238 -8.87 6.51 -1.29
N ILE A 239 -8.48 6.17 -2.52
CA ILE A 239 -8.05 4.83 -2.89
C ILE A 239 -6.65 4.93 -3.48
N THR A 240 -5.66 4.44 -2.76
CA THR A 240 -4.28 4.42 -3.25
C THR A 240 -3.75 3.01 -3.28
N VAL A 241 -3.20 2.63 -4.44
CA VAL A 241 -2.66 1.30 -4.72
C VAL A 241 -1.31 1.42 -5.43
N LEU A 242 -0.34 0.62 -5.01
CA LEU A 242 0.99 0.57 -5.59
C LEU A 242 1.44 -0.88 -5.72
N ALA A 243 1.64 -1.35 -6.95
CA ALA A 243 2.11 -2.69 -7.23
C ALA A 243 3.60 -2.69 -7.61
N VAL A 244 4.33 -3.65 -7.06
CA VAL A 244 5.78 -3.84 -7.27
C VAL A 244 6.03 -5.28 -7.66
N ARG A 245 6.49 -5.53 -8.89
CA ARG A 245 6.78 -6.87 -9.41
C ARG A 245 8.27 -7.11 -9.52
N VAL A 246 8.69 -8.31 -9.10
CA VAL A 246 10.03 -8.83 -9.35
C VAL A 246 10.05 -9.50 -10.72
N ASP A 247 10.70 -8.86 -11.71
CA ASP A 247 10.55 -9.16 -13.14
C ASP A 247 11.20 -10.48 -13.62
N ASP A 248 12.14 -11.04 -12.85
CA ASP A 248 12.79 -12.28 -13.24
C ASP A 248 11.77 -13.43 -13.23
N LYS A 249 11.86 -14.31 -14.22
CA LYS A 249 11.04 -15.53 -14.22
C LYS A 249 11.56 -16.49 -13.16
N PRO A 250 10.68 -17.07 -12.32
CA PRO A 250 11.10 -18.07 -11.35
C PRO A 250 11.62 -19.33 -12.08
N SER A 251 12.71 -19.91 -11.56
CA SER A 251 13.13 -21.25 -11.96
C SER A 251 12.20 -22.32 -11.35
N ASP A 252 12.22 -23.52 -11.90
CA ASP A 252 11.42 -24.65 -11.35
C ASP A 252 11.77 -24.93 -9.89
N ASP A 253 13.05 -24.77 -9.51
CA ASP A 253 13.50 -24.92 -8.12
C ASP A 253 12.96 -23.81 -7.19
N GLU A 254 12.81 -22.57 -7.68
CA GLU A 254 12.25 -21.45 -6.91
C GLU A 254 10.74 -21.62 -6.74
N LEU A 255 10.04 -22.13 -7.75
CA LEU A 255 8.63 -22.48 -7.65
C LEU A 255 8.39 -23.58 -6.62
N ALA A 256 9.21 -24.64 -6.64
CA ALA A 256 9.12 -25.73 -5.67
C ALA A 256 9.34 -25.23 -4.22
N LYS A 257 10.33 -24.35 -3.99
CA LYS A 257 10.55 -23.73 -2.68
C LYS A 257 9.37 -22.87 -2.24
N THR A 258 8.75 -22.12 -3.17
CA THR A 258 7.58 -21.30 -2.86
C THR A 258 6.41 -22.14 -2.35
N VAL A 259 6.19 -23.31 -2.95
CA VAL A 259 5.15 -24.25 -2.49
C VAL A 259 5.46 -24.81 -1.10
N GLN A 260 6.73 -25.11 -0.81
CA GLN A 260 7.15 -25.63 0.51
C GLN A 260 7.06 -24.60 1.63
N ASP A 261 7.26 -23.31 1.32
CA ASP A 261 7.21 -22.22 2.29
C ASP A 261 5.80 -21.59 2.42
N LEU A 262 4.79 -22.17 1.78
CA LEU A 262 3.42 -21.80 2.10
C LEU A 262 3.20 -22.08 3.60
N PRO A 263 2.76 -21.13 4.42
CA PRO A 263 2.44 -21.39 5.81
C PRO A 263 1.45 -22.55 5.82
N GLY A 264 1.88 -23.68 6.35
CA GLY A 264 0.94 -24.72 6.76
C GLY A 264 -0.07 -24.02 7.65
N GLU A 265 -1.36 -24.35 7.47
CA GLU A 265 -2.48 -23.75 8.17
C GLU A 265 -2.06 -23.24 9.56
N GLY A 266 -2.02 -21.89 9.69
CA GLY A 266 -1.48 -21.22 10.87
C GLY A 266 -2.38 -21.47 12.09
N PRO A 267 -2.05 -20.96 13.28
CA PRO A 267 -2.63 -21.32 14.57
C PRO A 267 -4.10 -20.91 14.78
N TYR A 268 -4.84 -20.71 13.73
CA TYR A 268 -6.31 -20.65 13.74
C TYR A 268 -6.88 -22.00 13.28
N GLY A 269 -6.36 -23.08 13.85
CA GLY A 269 -6.93 -24.42 13.69
C GLY A 269 -8.31 -24.48 14.33
N LEU A 270 -9.34 -24.42 13.53
CA LEU A 270 -10.63 -25.01 13.87
C LEU A 270 -10.47 -26.52 13.75
N GLY A 271 -10.77 -27.18 14.85
CA GLY A 271 -10.62 -28.62 15.00
C GLY A 271 -11.32 -29.39 13.86
N SER A 272 -10.62 -30.35 13.35
CA SER A 272 -11.18 -31.39 12.50
C SER A 272 -12.16 -32.23 13.31
N ASP A 273 -13.45 -32.10 13.06
CA ASP A 273 -14.38 -33.19 13.30
C ASP A 273 -14.71 -33.83 11.94
N ASP A 274 -14.19 -35.06 11.80
CA ASP A 274 -14.58 -35.98 10.76
C ASP A 274 -16.06 -36.32 10.88
N SER A 275 -16.84 -36.04 9.85
CA SER A 275 -17.87 -36.98 9.37
C SER A 275 -18.59 -36.49 8.13
N ASP A 276 -18.59 -37.38 7.13
CA ASP A 276 -19.58 -37.63 6.11
C ASP A 276 -19.66 -36.74 4.83
N SER A 277 -19.18 -37.42 3.82
CA SER A 277 -19.52 -37.34 2.41
C SER A 277 -20.97 -36.91 2.11
N GLU A 278 -21.13 -35.85 1.30
CA GLU A 278 -22.17 -35.83 0.27
C GLU A 278 -21.80 -34.89 -0.88
N THR A 279 -21.88 -35.46 -2.07
CA THR A 279 -21.65 -34.86 -3.37
C THR A 279 -22.65 -33.75 -3.66
N SER A 280 -22.19 -32.54 -3.91
CA SER A 280 -23.00 -31.45 -4.48
C SER A 280 -22.84 -31.34 -6.00
N PRO A 281 -23.91 -31.05 -6.72
CA PRO A 281 -23.92 -31.10 -8.17
C PRO A 281 -23.33 -29.85 -8.82
N VAL A 282 -22.61 -30.09 -9.89
CA VAL A 282 -22.07 -29.08 -10.82
C VAL A 282 -23.23 -28.32 -11.47
N LEU A 283 -23.27 -26.98 -11.27
CA LEU A 283 -24.15 -26.09 -12.01
C LEU A 283 -23.50 -25.66 -13.33
N PRO A 284 -24.24 -25.56 -14.42
CA PRO A 284 -23.68 -25.25 -15.73
C PRO A 284 -23.39 -23.75 -15.90
N LEU A 285 -22.29 -23.45 -16.57
CA LEU A 285 -21.90 -22.13 -17.08
C LEU A 285 -23.03 -21.48 -17.88
N LEU A 286 -23.55 -20.36 -17.41
CA LEU A 286 -24.39 -19.46 -18.18
C LEU A 286 -23.50 -18.50 -18.97
N ASP A 287 -23.48 -18.73 -20.27
CA ASP A 287 -22.97 -17.81 -21.28
C ASP A 287 -23.86 -16.55 -21.30
N GLN A 288 -23.31 -15.43 -20.84
CA GLN A 288 -23.92 -14.13 -21.05
C GLN A 288 -22.91 -13.18 -21.70
N THR A 289 -23.01 -13.15 -23.03
CA THR A 289 -22.50 -12.05 -23.84
C THR A 289 -23.21 -10.74 -23.46
N VAL A 290 -22.60 -9.96 -22.58
CA VAL A 290 -23.01 -8.57 -22.30
C VAL A 290 -22.30 -7.67 -23.31
N GLN A 291 -23.09 -7.11 -24.23
CA GLN A 291 -22.64 -6.03 -25.12
C GLN A 291 -22.35 -4.79 -24.27
N ASN A 292 -21.07 -4.40 -24.22
CA ASN A 292 -20.59 -3.21 -23.52
C ASN A 292 -20.86 -1.97 -24.36
N GLU A 293 -21.94 -1.26 -24.08
CA GLU A 293 -22.07 0.15 -24.46
C GLU A 293 -21.34 1.00 -23.42
N ARG A 294 -20.27 1.68 -23.86
CA ARG A 294 -19.50 2.62 -23.01
C ARG A 294 -20.37 3.81 -22.63
N PRO A 295 -20.55 4.11 -21.35
CA PRO A 295 -21.10 5.40 -20.94
C PRO A 295 -20.12 6.55 -21.24
N PRO A 296 -20.60 7.78 -21.47
CA PRO A 296 -19.75 8.91 -21.80
C PRO A 296 -18.83 9.28 -20.63
N ARG A 297 -17.55 9.48 -20.94
CA ARG A 297 -16.53 9.96 -20.00
C ARG A 297 -16.89 11.33 -19.46
N THR A 298 -17.27 11.42 -18.20
CA THR A 298 -17.15 12.67 -17.45
C THR A 298 -15.76 12.68 -16.84
N SER A 299 -14.94 13.64 -17.29
CA SER A 299 -13.59 13.88 -16.82
C SER A 299 -13.59 14.39 -15.38
N LYS A 300 -13.48 13.49 -14.40
CA LYS A 300 -12.97 13.80 -13.07
C LYS A 300 -11.63 13.06 -12.96
N GLY A 301 -10.59 13.84 -12.68
CA GLY A 301 -9.21 13.52 -12.95
C GLY A 301 -8.71 12.21 -12.32
N VAL A 302 -8.34 11.30 -13.19
CA VAL A 302 -7.39 10.25 -12.88
C VAL A 302 -6.02 10.91 -12.80
N ILE A 303 -5.39 10.88 -11.62
CA ILE A 303 -4.04 11.44 -11.43
C ILE A 303 -3.06 10.35 -11.85
N ALA A 304 -2.25 10.64 -12.86
CA ALA A 304 -1.22 9.72 -13.36
C ALA A 304 -0.09 9.52 -12.34
N PRO A 305 0.56 8.34 -12.33
CA PRO A 305 1.64 8.05 -11.42
C PRO A 305 2.83 9.01 -11.64
N VAL A 306 3.42 9.39 -10.52
CA VAL A 306 4.57 10.27 -10.48
C VAL A 306 5.84 9.42 -10.51
N LYS A 307 6.66 9.60 -11.54
CA LYS A 307 7.96 8.96 -11.69
C LYS A 307 9.03 9.85 -11.08
N VAL A 308 9.81 9.32 -10.15
CA VAL A 308 10.99 10.02 -9.61
C VAL A 308 12.17 9.74 -10.53
N GLU A 309 12.64 10.75 -11.25
CA GLU A 309 13.92 10.69 -11.96
C GLU A 309 15.06 11.20 -11.05
N SER A 310 16.29 10.73 -11.29
CA SER A 310 17.46 10.99 -10.46
C SER A 310 17.59 12.48 -10.06
N GLY A 311 17.43 12.76 -8.78
CA GLY A 311 17.57 14.11 -8.21
C GLY A 311 16.27 14.90 -8.03
N SER A 312 15.10 14.37 -8.35
CA SER A 312 13.81 15.07 -8.19
C SER A 312 12.77 14.22 -7.47
N VAL A 313 12.10 14.80 -6.49
CA VAL A 313 10.85 14.27 -5.95
C VAL A 313 9.73 14.84 -6.80
N SER A 314 8.98 13.98 -7.47
CA SER A 314 7.87 14.37 -8.33
C SER A 314 6.57 14.28 -7.53
N PHE A 315 5.71 15.29 -7.62
CA PHE A 315 4.45 15.38 -6.89
C PHE A 315 3.28 15.18 -7.85
N ALA A 316 2.15 14.68 -7.34
CA ALA A 316 0.90 14.63 -8.09
C ALA A 316 0.48 16.04 -8.53
N PRO A 317 -0.13 16.24 -9.73
CA PRO A 317 -0.24 17.55 -10.38
C PRO A 317 -1.35 18.47 -9.85
N ASN A 318 -1.67 18.42 -8.56
CA ASN A 318 -2.45 19.48 -7.94
C ASN A 318 -1.56 20.27 -7.00
N GLU A 319 -0.92 21.32 -7.58
CA GLU A 319 -0.18 22.40 -6.91
C GLU A 319 0.93 21.95 -5.94
N ALA A 320 2.17 22.03 -6.40
CA ALA A 320 3.33 21.91 -5.51
C ALA A 320 3.17 22.89 -4.34
N PRO A 321 3.22 22.45 -3.08
CA PRO A 321 3.03 23.33 -1.95
C PRO A 321 4.08 24.45 -1.94
N ALA A 322 3.71 25.64 -1.44
CA ALA A 322 4.50 26.88 -1.51
C ALA A 322 5.95 26.79 -0.94
N TRP A 323 6.29 25.71 -0.24
CA TRP A 323 7.64 25.42 0.24
C TRP A 323 8.55 24.76 -0.80
N ALA A 324 7.99 24.07 -1.82
CA ALA A 324 8.79 23.41 -2.86
C ALA A 324 9.63 24.41 -3.67
N SER A 325 9.20 25.67 -3.75
CA SER A 325 9.94 26.77 -4.39
C SER A 325 11.10 27.34 -3.57
N LYS A 326 11.19 27.00 -2.26
CA LYS A 326 12.21 27.58 -1.34
C LYS A 326 13.47 26.72 -1.16
N LEU A 327 13.45 25.50 -1.68
CA LEU A 327 14.55 24.54 -1.52
C LEU A 327 15.24 24.31 -2.86
N GLY A 328 15.78 25.23 -3.56
CA GLY A 328 16.63 25.03 -4.75
C GLY A 328 16.33 23.72 -5.54
N ALA A 329 15.03 23.37 -5.68
CA ALA A 329 14.57 22.08 -6.13
C ALA A 329 14.95 21.85 -7.59
N PRO A 330 15.40 20.63 -7.97
CA PRO A 330 15.54 20.22 -9.36
C PRO A 330 14.17 20.30 -10.06
N LYS A 331 14.18 20.59 -11.34
CA LYS A 331 12.98 20.84 -12.15
C LYS A 331 12.03 19.65 -12.11
N VAL A 332 10.79 19.91 -11.73
CA VAL A 332 9.66 18.98 -11.85
C VAL A 332 9.39 18.77 -13.34
N VAL A 333 9.58 17.57 -13.85
CA VAL A 333 9.16 17.19 -15.19
C VAL A 333 7.84 16.47 -15.10
N VAL A 334 6.77 17.12 -15.51
CA VAL A 334 5.46 16.48 -15.70
C VAL A 334 5.47 15.90 -17.12
N SER A 335 5.55 14.58 -17.25
CA SER A 335 5.31 13.94 -18.54
C SER A 335 3.81 13.87 -18.78
N SER A 336 3.26 14.83 -19.53
CA SER A 336 1.94 14.72 -20.14
C SER A 336 2.06 13.71 -21.29
N GLY A 337 1.65 12.48 -21.07
CA GLY A 337 1.41 11.51 -22.15
C GLY A 337 0.15 11.92 -22.90
N LEU A 338 0.29 12.82 -23.84
CA LEU A 338 -0.61 12.99 -24.96
C LEU A 338 0.23 12.63 -26.19
N GLU A 339 0.01 11.47 -26.71
CA GLU A 339 0.38 11.14 -28.08
C GLU A 339 -0.88 11.02 -28.90
N ASP A 340 -0.77 11.58 -30.10
CA ASP A 340 -1.75 11.68 -31.18
C ASP A 340 -2.38 10.34 -31.61
#